data_5c89eae10fb1377cbee1123f34fbf99c
#
_entry.id   5c89eae10fb1377cbee1123f34fbf99c
#
_cell.length_a   1.000
_cell.length_b   1.000
_cell.length_c   1.000
_cell.angle_alpha   90.00
_cell.angle_beta   90.00
_cell.angle_gamma   90.00
#
_symmetry.space_group_name_H-M   'P 1'
#
loop_
_entity.id
_entity.type
_entity.pdbx_description
1 polymer ?
#
loop_
_entity_poly.entity_id
_entity_poly.type
_entity_poly.pdbx_seq_one_letter_code
_entity_poly.pdbx_strand_id
1 'polypeptide(L)'
;MSLQAEAEYPRISTVVVRPLFSPTAARFLPIFAGLVLVYAITLAAGNLLSIGFSFEINYNEGWNVYNAQRLIDHEIIYDDNYWRVNNYPIFSFLVVTGVNFVVHDLLLSGRIIALLSFFAVGVLAAAAIRRFGGDRVDAVFGGGCALGFCYLVAPAWVAVDDPQTLGESIMLGALVSYISGPPHWLSLLRTALLVTLAGFVKHNLIAIPLAITFDIAIRSPRWLPFWFGCCASLAVSCLGLTHLVAGGTFIDHLLSPRLFTWHGARYHLMKYLRLGEFPLAVVLLFARAIFSGDRRILAAYGIISIFAATIFSGFEGTSYNMFQDAAVFLAVAAGVMLHELRNRMVSGVFAHERVSKVALALAPLLLAEPILARSPQAFAQIHHAGGLLESDRQAERFFLAEAEFISDRHGPAMCESLLLCYRAGQPFTLDPFNSRQFILAGMLDQNDIIRRIAAKEFAVVQLRTDICDDQEAAPCHIVPHERKFSRFTDDILYAVDRYYRIAWRSQDGTFYVPK
;
A
#
# COMPACT_ATOMS: atom_id res chain seq x y z
N MET A 1 -72.44 -17.84 31.47
CA MET A 1 -72.20 -18.66 30.28
C MET A 1 -71.07 -18.03 29.53
N SER A 2 -69.84 -18.50 29.76
CA SER A 2 -68.63 -18.02 29.12
C SER A 2 -68.21 -19.10 28.10
N LEU A 3 -68.23 -18.73 26.82
CA LEU A 3 -67.69 -19.51 25.72
C LEU A 3 -66.27 -18.97 25.46
N GLN A 4 -65.26 -19.71 25.96
CA GLN A 4 -63.88 -19.56 25.51
C GLN A 4 -63.74 -20.33 24.20
N ALA A 5 -63.54 -19.62 23.10
CA ALA A 5 -63.11 -20.21 21.84
C ALA A 5 -61.54 -20.28 21.85
N GLU A 6 -61.02 -21.49 22.05
CA GLU A 6 -59.59 -21.76 21.79
C GLU A 6 -59.32 -21.69 20.30
N ALA A 7 -58.54 -20.68 19.91
CA ALA A 7 -58.00 -20.59 18.56
C ALA A 7 -56.82 -21.58 18.43
N GLU A 8 -57.05 -22.68 17.72
CA GLU A 8 -55.97 -23.58 17.29
C GLU A 8 -55.04 -22.84 16.31
N TYR A 9 -53.84 -22.51 16.79
CA TYR A 9 -52.74 -22.09 15.92
C TYR A 9 -52.26 -23.29 15.10
N PRO A 10 -52.21 -23.18 13.75
CA PRO A 10 -51.64 -24.25 12.93
C PRO A 10 -50.17 -24.49 13.34
N ARG A 11 -49.84 -25.71 13.72
CA ARG A 11 -48.46 -26.16 13.92
C ARG A 11 -47.68 -25.92 12.64
N ILE A 12 -46.72 -24.96 12.68
CA ILE A 12 -45.73 -24.77 11.64
C ILE A 12 -44.94 -26.09 11.57
N SER A 13 -45.21 -26.88 10.54
CA SER A 13 -44.41 -28.04 10.21
C SER A 13 -42.96 -27.58 10.03
N THR A 14 -42.07 -27.99 10.89
CA THR A 14 -40.62 -27.83 10.72
C THR A 14 -40.25 -28.51 9.41
N VAL A 15 -40.12 -27.70 8.36
CA VAL A 15 -39.52 -28.13 7.09
C VAL A 15 -38.09 -28.54 7.44
N VAL A 16 -37.81 -29.81 7.49
CA VAL A 16 -36.45 -30.35 7.57
C VAL A 16 -35.78 -30.01 6.26
N VAL A 17 -35.09 -28.85 6.26
CA VAL A 17 -34.26 -28.43 5.12
C VAL A 17 -33.11 -29.46 5.04
N ARG A 18 -33.23 -30.42 4.14
CA ARG A 18 -32.10 -31.30 3.81
C ARG A 18 -30.94 -30.43 3.34
N PRO A 19 -29.73 -30.56 3.91
CA PRO A 19 -28.58 -29.82 3.41
C PRO A 19 -28.35 -30.21 1.95
N LEU A 20 -28.51 -29.23 1.07
CA LEU A 20 -28.31 -29.37 -0.39
C LEU A 20 -26.85 -29.68 -0.78
N PHE A 21 -25.96 -29.63 0.18
CA PHE A 21 -24.57 -30.02 0.01
C PHE A 21 -24.42 -31.54 0.07
N SER A 22 -23.81 -32.13 -0.96
CA SER A 22 -23.15 -33.41 -0.74
C SER A 22 -22.08 -33.20 0.35
N PRO A 23 -21.91 -34.11 1.31
CA PRO A 23 -20.88 -34.03 2.35
C PRO A 23 -19.47 -33.79 1.78
N THR A 24 -19.26 -34.14 0.53
CA THR A 24 -18.02 -33.94 -0.24
C THR A 24 -17.74 -32.46 -0.55
N ALA A 25 -18.72 -31.71 -1.06
CA ALA A 25 -18.53 -30.29 -1.42
C ALA A 25 -18.25 -29.42 -0.17
N ALA A 26 -18.89 -29.73 0.98
CA ALA A 26 -18.65 -29.04 2.23
C ALA A 26 -17.23 -29.24 2.77
N ARG A 27 -16.54 -30.33 2.40
CA ARG A 27 -15.16 -30.63 2.81
C ARG A 27 -14.11 -29.96 1.91
N PHE A 28 -14.42 -29.71 0.64
CA PHE A 28 -13.48 -29.08 -0.29
C PHE A 28 -13.26 -27.59 -0.06
N LEU A 29 -14.28 -26.87 0.37
CA LEU A 29 -14.18 -25.42 0.51
C LEU A 29 -13.18 -24.95 1.58
N PRO A 30 -13.09 -25.56 2.79
CA PRO A 30 -12.03 -25.24 3.75
C PRO A 30 -10.62 -25.51 3.22
N ILE A 31 -10.44 -26.62 2.47
CA ILE A 31 -9.16 -26.96 1.83
C ILE A 31 -8.82 -25.90 0.78
N PHE A 32 -9.78 -25.54 -0.05
CA PHE A 32 -9.60 -24.50 -1.08
C PHE A 32 -9.25 -23.13 -0.46
N ALA A 33 -9.96 -22.72 0.60
CA ALA A 33 -9.65 -21.49 1.33
C ALA A 33 -8.23 -21.50 1.91
N GLY A 34 -7.82 -22.63 2.49
CA GLY A 34 -6.44 -22.84 2.96
C GLY A 34 -5.41 -22.76 1.83
N LEU A 35 -5.70 -23.35 0.65
CA LEU A 35 -4.83 -23.26 -0.52
C LEU A 35 -4.67 -21.83 -1.03
N VAL A 36 -5.76 -21.05 -1.10
CA VAL A 36 -5.71 -19.62 -1.49
C VAL A 36 -4.80 -18.85 -0.54
N LEU A 37 -4.92 -19.07 0.76
CA LEU A 37 -4.06 -18.45 1.76
C LEU A 37 -2.59 -18.83 1.58
N VAL A 38 -2.31 -20.13 1.41
CA VAL A 38 -0.94 -20.62 1.19
C VAL A 38 -0.35 -20.02 -0.09
N TYR A 39 -1.08 -20.01 -1.20
CA TYR A 39 -0.63 -19.38 -2.44
C TYR A 39 -0.35 -17.89 -2.28
N ALA A 40 -1.22 -17.15 -1.59
CA ALA A 40 -1.02 -15.73 -1.33
C ALA A 40 0.28 -15.45 -0.55
N ILE A 41 0.56 -16.26 0.49
CA ILE A 41 1.81 -16.17 1.25
C ILE A 41 3.01 -16.56 0.38
N THR A 42 2.88 -17.60 -0.43
CA THR A 42 3.96 -18.05 -1.31
C THR A 42 4.31 -17.02 -2.38
N LEU A 43 3.32 -16.30 -2.92
CA LEU A 43 3.59 -15.19 -3.85
C LEU A 43 4.45 -14.09 -3.23
N ALA A 44 4.33 -13.88 -1.92
CA ALA A 44 5.16 -12.92 -1.19
C ALA A 44 6.52 -13.49 -0.73
N ALA A 45 6.81 -14.76 -0.99
CA ALA A 45 8.00 -15.43 -0.45
C ALA A 45 9.32 -14.75 -0.85
N GLY A 46 9.43 -14.25 -2.08
CA GLY A 46 10.61 -13.49 -2.52
C GLY A 46 10.87 -12.28 -1.61
N ASN A 47 9.85 -11.45 -1.38
CA ASN A 47 9.97 -10.28 -0.51
C ASN A 47 10.29 -10.67 0.95
N LEU A 48 9.74 -11.79 1.44
CA LEU A 48 10.05 -12.31 2.79
C LEU A 48 11.52 -12.75 2.92
N LEU A 49 12.08 -13.34 1.87
CA LEU A 49 13.47 -13.75 1.85
C LEU A 49 14.42 -12.55 1.76
N SER A 50 14.02 -11.48 1.07
CA SER A 50 14.87 -10.30 0.83
C SER A 50 14.85 -9.28 1.98
N ILE A 51 14.02 -9.47 3.01
CA ILE A 51 13.80 -8.47 4.09
C ILE A 51 15.08 -8.06 4.83
N GLY A 52 16.03 -9.00 5.01
CA GLY A 52 17.27 -8.80 5.80
C GLY A 52 18.43 -8.21 5.01
N PHE A 53 18.30 -8.04 3.69
CA PHE A 53 19.40 -7.51 2.87
C PHE A 53 19.46 -5.99 2.89
N SER A 54 20.68 -5.46 2.76
CA SER A 54 20.95 -4.01 2.90
C SER A 54 20.70 -3.17 1.64
N PHE A 55 20.48 -3.82 0.47
CA PHE A 55 20.25 -3.11 -0.79
C PHE A 55 18.83 -2.54 -0.89
N GLU A 56 18.65 -1.56 -1.78
CA GLU A 56 17.38 -0.87 -2.03
C GLU A 56 16.42 -1.77 -2.84
N ILE A 57 15.30 -2.16 -2.23
CA ILE A 57 14.20 -2.86 -2.93
C ILE A 57 13.29 -1.84 -3.62
N ASN A 58 13.09 -0.69 -2.98
CA ASN A 58 12.27 0.40 -3.49
C ASN A 58 12.91 1.74 -3.15
N TYR A 59 12.86 2.69 -4.09
CA TYR A 59 13.39 4.05 -3.90
C TYR A 59 12.92 4.72 -2.60
N ASN A 60 11.68 4.46 -2.17
CA ASN A 60 11.13 5.07 -0.97
C ASN A 60 11.90 4.70 0.30
N GLU A 61 12.59 3.57 0.33
CA GLU A 61 13.30 3.10 1.53
C GLU A 61 14.40 4.08 1.97
N GLY A 62 15.24 4.53 1.03
CA GLY A 62 16.29 5.50 1.34
C GLY A 62 15.74 6.82 1.87
N TRP A 63 14.66 7.29 1.28
CA TRP A 63 13.99 8.50 1.70
C TRP A 63 13.35 8.36 3.10
N ASN A 64 12.69 7.23 3.38
CA ASN A 64 12.09 6.94 4.68
C ASN A 64 13.15 6.82 5.76
N VAL A 65 14.24 6.09 5.49
CA VAL A 65 15.36 5.92 6.43
C VAL A 65 16.01 7.27 6.79
N TYR A 66 16.26 8.16 5.81
CA TYR A 66 16.80 9.48 6.10
C TYR A 66 15.88 10.32 6.98
N ASN A 67 14.57 10.32 6.72
CA ASN A 67 13.63 11.09 7.54
C ASN A 67 13.47 10.49 8.94
N ALA A 68 13.53 9.17 9.09
CA ALA A 68 13.55 8.50 10.39
C ALA A 68 14.85 8.81 11.16
N GLN A 69 16.02 8.83 10.48
CA GLN A 69 17.29 9.22 11.08
C GLN A 69 17.28 10.66 11.56
N ARG A 70 16.79 11.60 10.76
CA ARG A 70 16.65 13.01 11.15
C ARG A 70 15.81 13.17 12.43
N LEU A 71 14.79 12.35 12.60
CA LEU A 71 13.98 12.36 13.82
C LEU A 71 14.75 11.84 15.04
N ILE A 72 15.60 10.81 14.87
CA ILE A 72 16.51 10.33 15.92
C ILE A 72 17.53 11.39 16.29
N ASP A 73 18.07 12.10 15.31
CA ASP A 73 19.07 13.15 15.48
C ASP A 73 18.45 14.47 16.00
N HIS A 74 17.14 14.47 16.32
CA HIS A 74 16.39 15.63 16.77
C HIS A 74 16.37 16.80 15.78
N GLU A 75 16.52 16.51 14.48
CA GLU A 75 16.35 17.52 13.43
C GLU A 75 14.88 17.81 13.16
N ILE A 76 14.61 19.02 12.70
CA ILE A 76 13.29 19.43 12.19
C ILE A 76 13.10 18.79 10.83
N ILE A 77 12.14 17.86 10.68
CA ILE A 77 11.91 17.15 9.43
C ILE A 77 11.02 17.91 8.44
N TYR A 78 10.20 18.86 8.94
CA TYR A 78 9.41 19.78 8.12
C TYR A 78 10.01 21.19 8.28
N ASP A 79 11.16 21.39 7.63
CA ASP A 79 11.89 22.66 7.61
C ASP A 79 11.63 23.43 6.29
N ASP A 80 12.16 24.66 6.18
CA ASP A 80 12.01 25.48 4.97
C ASP A 80 12.97 25.06 3.84
N ASN A 81 13.68 23.95 4.01
CA ASN A 81 14.60 23.44 3.00
C ASN A 81 13.90 22.50 2.02
N TYR A 82 13.30 23.04 0.99
CA TYR A 82 12.58 22.29 -0.05
C TYR A 82 13.45 21.40 -0.94
N TRP A 83 14.77 21.35 -0.72
CA TRP A 83 15.61 20.30 -1.28
C TRP A 83 15.44 18.96 -0.54
N ARG A 84 14.87 18.96 0.67
CA ARG A 84 14.68 17.78 1.54
C ARG A 84 13.21 17.62 1.96
N VAL A 85 12.30 17.72 1.00
CA VAL A 85 10.86 17.65 1.28
C VAL A 85 10.47 16.31 1.90
N ASN A 86 9.65 16.37 2.96
CA ASN A 86 9.01 15.21 3.55
C ASN A 86 7.49 15.31 3.44
N ASN A 87 6.89 14.66 2.45
CA ASN A 87 5.45 14.68 2.21
C ASN A 87 4.67 13.53 2.86
N TYR A 88 5.29 12.78 3.77
CA TYR A 88 4.59 11.82 4.62
C TYR A 88 4.39 12.38 6.02
N PRO A 89 3.25 12.04 6.68
CA PRO A 89 3.01 12.43 8.05
C PRO A 89 3.98 11.74 9.03
N ILE A 90 4.24 12.39 10.16
CA ILE A 90 5.26 12.01 11.14
C ILE A 90 5.07 10.61 11.75
N PHE A 91 3.82 10.14 11.89
CA PHE A 91 3.54 8.97 12.72
C PHE A 91 4.21 7.71 12.20
N SER A 92 4.38 7.55 10.88
CA SER A 92 5.14 6.43 10.29
C SER A 92 6.59 6.41 10.78
N PHE A 93 7.25 7.55 10.79
CA PHE A 93 8.65 7.67 11.26
C PHE A 93 8.77 7.40 12.76
N LEU A 94 7.80 7.86 13.57
CA LEU A 94 7.77 7.56 15.01
C LEU A 94 7.66 6.06 15.28
N VAL A 95 6.86 5.33 14.49
CA VAL A 95 6.74 3.87 14.63
C VAL A 95 8.05 3.18 14.22
N VAL A 96 8.67 3.59 13.11
CA VAL A 96 9.95 3.04 12.66
C VAL A 96 11.06 3.30 13.67
N THR A 97 11.19 4.53 14.16
CA THR A 97 12.19 4.88 15.20
C THR A 97 11.94 4.11 16.49
N GLY A 98 10.66 3.92 16.88
CA GLY A 98 10.29 3.11 18.05
C GLY A 98 10.75 1.66 17.93
N VAL A 99 10.56 1.01 16.79
CA VAL A 99 11.02 -0.36 16.54
C VAL A 99 12.55 -0.42 16.45
N ASN A 100 13.18 0.63 15.93
CA ASN A 100 14.63 0.72 15.83
C ASN A 100 15.37 0.67 17.18
N PHE A 101 14.74 1.06 18.29
CA PHE A 101 15.32 0.86 19.63
C PHE A 101 15.64 -0.60 19.97
N VAL A 102 14.96 -1.55 19.30
CA VAL A 102 15.16 -2.99 19.50
C VAL A 102 15.97 -3.60 18.36
N VAL A 103 15.69 -3.17 17.12
CA VAL A 103 16.27 -3.78 15.89
C VAL A 103 17.65 -3.20 15.56
N HIS A 104 17.91 -1.94 15.92
CA HIS A 104 19.17 -1.21 15.66
C HIS A 104 19.55 -1.08 14.16
N ASP A 105 18.56 -1.19 13.27
CA ASP A 105 18.65 -0.89 11.83
C ASP A 105 17.34 -0.31 11.35
N LEU A 106 17.37 0.94 10.87
CA LEU A 106 16.15 1.65 10.46
C LEU A 106 15.48 1.02 9.24
N LEU A 107 16.27 0.57 8.26
CA LEU A 107 15.73 -0.10 7.08
C LEU A 107 15.00 -1.38 7.45
N LEU A 108 15.66 -2.23 8.24
CA LEU A 108 15.05 -3.49 8.71
C LEU A 108 13.83 -3.23 9.59
N SER A 109 13.86 -2.19 10.43
CA SER A 109 12.72 -1.79 11.26
C SER A 109 11.50 -1.44 10.41
N GLY A 110 11.67 -0.63 9.38
CA GLY A 110 10.60 -0.27 8.45
C GLY A 110 10.06 -1.48 7.69
N ARG A 111 10.93 -2.36 7.20
CA ARG A 111 10.55 -3.59 6.51
C ARG A 111 9.78 -4.56 7.40
N ILE A 112 10.19 -4.74 8.66
CA ILE A 112 9.46 -5.55 9.65
C ILE A 112 8.06 -4.99 9.89
N ILE A 113 7.93 -3.68 10.07
CA ILE A 113 6.63 -3.02 10.26
C ILE A 113 5.74 -3.25 9.04
N ALA A 114 6.25 -3.05 7.83
CA ALA A 114 5.51 -3.27 6.59
C ALA A 114 5.06 -4.72 6.45
N LEU A 115 5.94 -5.69 6.77
CA LEU A 115 5.61 -7.12 6.75
C LEU A 115 4.52 -7.50 7.76
N LEU A 116 4.66 -7.07 9.01
CA LEU A 116 3.66 -7.33 10.05
C LEU A 116 2.32 -6.70 9.67
N SER A 117 2.35 -5.49 9.10
CA SER A 117 1.17 -4.79 8.61
C SER A 117 0.51 -5.51 7.43
N PHE A 118 1.28 -6.09 6.52
CA PHE A 118 0.76 -6.91 5.42
C PHE A 118 -0.05 -8.09 5.95
N PHE A 119 0.47 -8.85 6.91
CA PHE A 119 -0.29 -9.93 7.54
C PHE A 119 -1.48 -9.43 8.34
N ALA A 120 -1.35 -8.27 9.02
CA ALA A 120 -2.45 -7.65 9.75
C ALA A 120 -3.62 -7.29 8.80
N VAL A 121 -3.36 -6.84 7.57
CA VAL A 121 -4.40 -6.60 6.55
C VAL A 121 -5.20 -7.88 6.28
N GLY A 122 -4.53 -9.02 6.08
CA GLY A 122 -5.21 -10.31 5.89
C GLY A 122 -6.09 -10.72 7.08
N VAL A 123 -5.56 -10.57 8.31
CA VAL A 123 -6.29 -10.89 9.55
C VAL A 123 -7.49 -9.94 9.75
N LEU A 124 -7.32 -8.65 9.50
CA LEU A 124 -8.38 -7.66 9.67
C LEU A 124 -9.45 -7.77 8.57
N ALA A 125 -9.08 -8.13 7.35
CA ALA A 125 -10.04 -8.49 6.30
C ALA A 125 -10.88 -9.69 6.70
N ALA A 126 -10.25 -10.75 7.23
CA ALA A 126 -10.96 -11.91 7.79
C ALA A 126 -11.88 -11.51 8.94
N ALA A 127 -11.43 -10.61 9.83
CA ALA A 127 -12.26 -10.08 10.92
C ALA A 127 -13.46 -9.28 10.39
N ALA A 128 -13.28 -8.44 9.37
CA ALA A 128 -14.38 -7.71 8.73
C ALA A 128 -15.43 -8.66 8.14
N ILE A 129 -15.00 -9.71 7.44
CA ILE A 129 -15.88 -10.73 6.87
C ILE A 129 -16.68 -11.43 8.00
N ARG A 130 -16.03 -11.75 9.13
CA ARG A 130 -16.71 -12.31 10.31
C ARG A 130 -17.79 -11.36 10.86
N ARG A 131 -17.51 -10.05 10.89
CA ARG A 131 -18.49 -9.04 11.33
C ARG A 131 -19.65 -8.86 10.35
N PHE A 132 -19.43 -9.08 9.06
CA PHE A 132 -20.49 -9.11 8.05
C PHE A 132 -21.27 -10.43 7.98
N GLY A 133 -21.05 -11.35 8.92
CA GLY A 133 -21.82 -12.60 9.09
C GLY A 133 -21.12 -13.84 8.53
N GLY A 134 -19.97 -13.71 7.84
CA GLY A 134 -19.22 -14.84 7.32
C GLY A 134 -18.74 -15.81 8.40
N ASP A 135 -18.55 -17.07 8.07
CA ASP A 135 -17.99 -18.08 8.97
C ASP A 135 -16.43 -18.11 8.90
N ARG A 136 -15.81 -19.10 9.54
CA ARG A 136 -14.35 -19.22 9.56
C ARG A 136 -13.76 -19.50 8.17
N VAL A 137 -14.47 -20.26 7.34
CA VAL A 137 -14.00 -20.60 5.98
C VAL A 137 -14.05 -19.38 5.09
N ASP A 138 -15.15 -18.61 5.15
CA ASP A 138 -15.31 -17.35 4.40
C ASP A 138 -14.23 -16.34 4.81
N ALA A 139 -13.92 -16.28 6.11
CA ALA A 139 -12.89 -15.39 6.67
C ALA A 139 -11.47 -15.78 6.22
N VAL A 140 -11.11 -17.07 6.26
CA VAL A 140 -9.80 -17.56 5.77
C VAL A 140 -9.67 -17.33 4.27
N PHE A 141 -10.72 -17.61 3.50
CA PHE A 141 -10.74 -17.35 2.06
C PHE A 141 -10.52 -15.88 1.74
N GLY A 142 -11.32 -14.98 2.32
CA GLY A 142 -11.21 -13.55 2.05
C GLY A 142 -9.93 -12.92 2.62
N GLY A 143 -9.44 -13.41 3.76
CA GLY A 143 -8.14 -13.01 4.32
C GLY A 143 -6.99 -13.41 3.38
N GLY A 144 -7.02 -14.62 2.81
CA GLY A 144 -6.08 -15.06 1.78
C GLY A 144 -6.18 -14.23 0.50
N CYS A 145 -7.41 -13.91 0.06
CA CYS A 145 -7.63 -12.99 -1.06
C CYS A 145 -7.04 -11.59 -0.77
N ALA A 146 -7.16 -11.07 0.46
CA ALA A 146 -6.61 -9.77 0.82
C ALA A 146 -5.08 -9.74 0.69
N LEU A 147 -4.38 -10.74 1.22
CA LEU A 147 -2.94 -10.88 1.03
C LEU A 147 -2.57 -11.01 -0.44
N GLY A 148 -3.25 -11.90 -1.17
CA GLY A 148 -2.96 -12.13 -2.59
C GLY A 148 -3.23 -10.90 -3.46
N PHE A 149 -4.36 -10.23 -3.31
CA PHE A 149 -4.69 -9.04 -4.10
C PHE A 149 -3.79 -7.85 -3.76
N CYS A 150 -3.48 -7.62 -2.48
CA CYS A 150 -2.49 -6.59 -2.09
C CYS A 150 -1.12 -6.87 -2.70
N TYR A 151 -0.65 -8.12 -2.68
CA TYR A 151 0.59 -8.49 -3.35
C TYR A 151 0.52 -8.23 -4.87
N LEU A 152 -0.53 -8.68 -5.55
CA LEU A 152 -0.65 -8.55 -7.00
C LEU A 152 -0.76 -7.09 -7.46
N VAL A 153 -1.39 -6.25 -6.65
CA VAL A 153 -1.48 -4.80 -6.89
C VAL A 153 -0.13 -4.12 -6.62
N ALA A 154 0.58 -4.51 -5.58
CA ALA A 154 1.75 -3.78 -5.11
C ALA A 154 2.89 -4.70 -4.64
N PRO A 155 3.44 -5.59 -5.51
CA PRO A 155 4.46 -6.55 -5.09
C PRO A 155 5.73 -5.87 -4.54
N ALA A 156 6.13 -4.73 -5.11
CA ALA A 156 7.30 -3.97 -4.68
C ALA A 156 7.05 -3.11 -3.41
N TRP A 157 5.92 -3.30 -2.72
CA TRP A 157 5.59 -2.64 -1.44
C TRP A 157 5.38 -3.63 -0.29
N VAL A 158 5.46 -4.93 -0.56
CA VAL A 158 5.39 -5.95 0.50
C VAL A 158 6.75 -6.10 1.15
N ALA A 159 6.82 -5.98 2.48
CA ALA A 159 8.06 -6.02 3.27
C ALA A 159 9.11 -4.97 2.84
N VAL A 160 8.65 -3.79 2.46
CA VAL A 160 9.46 -2.64 2.06
C VAL A 160 9.17 -1.49 3.02
N ASP A 161 10.17 -0.71 3.39
CA ASP A 161 10.00 0.45 4.26
C ASP A 161 9.19 1.55 3.54
N ASP A 162 7.86 1.37 3.54
CA ASP A 162 6.86 2.32 3.06
C ASP A 162 5.64 2.31 3.99
N PRO A 163 5.09 3.47 4.37
CA PRO A 163 4.01 3.57 5.33
C PRO A 163 2.64 3.09 4.80
N GLN A 164 2.49 2.80 3.50
CA GLN A 164 1.20 2.45 2.89
C GLN A 164 0.51 1.30 3.61
N THR A 165 1.20 0.17 3.78
CA THR A 165 0.61 -1.03 4.36
C THR A 165 0.32 -0.88 5.86
N LEU A 166 1.15 -0.10 6.58
CA LEU A 166 0.90 0.24 7.98
C LEU A 166 -0.39 1.07 8.11
N GLY A 167 -0.50 2.13 7.31
CA GLY A 167 -1.70 2.97 7.29
C GLY A 167 -2.96 2.17 6.93
N GLU A 168 -2.88 1.31 5.91
CA GLU A 168 -3.95 0.42 5.47
C GLU A 168 -4.42 -0.52 6.59
N SER A 169 -3.49 -1.14 7.32
CA SER A 169 -3.83 -2.04 8.42
C SER A 169 -4.56 -1.31 9.55
N ILE A 170 -4.10 -0.12 9.94
CA ILE A 170 -4.76 0.69 10.98
C ILE A 170 -6.15 1.15 10.49
N MET A 171 -6.25 1.57 9.24
CA MET A 171 -7.51 2.03 8.64
C MET A 171 -8.54 0.90 8.56
N LEU A 172 -8.12 -0.31 8.17
CA LEU A 172 -8.98 -1.50 8.18
C LEU A 172 -9.37 -1.89 9.61
N GLY A 173 -8.48 -1.70 10.58
CA GLY A 173 -8.80 -1.83 12.01
C GLY A 173 -9.88 -0.86 12.46
N ALA A 174 -9.90 0.37 11.92
CA ALA A 174 -10.97 1.34 12.16
C ALA A 174 -12.31 0.86 11.59
N LEU A 175 -12.32 0.31 10.37
CA LEU A 175 -13.53 -0.30 9.78
C LEU A 175 -14.06 -1.43 10.66
N VAL A 176 -13.20 -2.38 11.06
CA VAL A 176 -13.57 -3.50 11.94
C VAL A 176 -14.11 -2.98 13.28
N SER A 177 -13.47 -1.96 13.85
CA SER A 177 -13.94 -1.30 15.07
C SER A 177 -15.35 -0.74 14.92
N TYR A 178 -15.62 -0.03 13.82
CA TYR A 178 -16.91 0.59 13.54
C TYR A 178 -18.03 -0.43 13.35
N ILE A 179 -17.81 -1.47 12.52
CA ILE A 179 -18.83 -2.49 12.21
C ILE A 179 -19.01 -3.53 13.32
N SER A 180 -18.28 -3.43 14.43
CA SER A 180 -18.35 -4.39 15.54
C SER A 180 -19.60 -4.24 16.41
N GLY A 181 -20.39 -3.20 16.21
CA GLY A 181 -21.66 -2.98 16.94
C GLY A 181 -22.33 -1.67 16.56
N PRO A 182 -23.47 -1.37 17.17
CA PRO A 182 -24.17 -0.11 16.89
C PRO A 182 -23.32 1.10 17.30
N PRO A 183 -23.46 2.24 16.61
CA PRO A 183 -22.72 3.47 16.95
C PRO A 183 -23.06 3.94 18.37
N HIS A 184 -22.05 4.11 19.21
CA HIS A 184 -22.11 4.77 20.51
C HIS A 184 -20.81 5.57 20.74
N TRP A 185 -20.81 6.45 21.73
CA TRP A 185 -19.73 7.43 21.91
C TRP A 185 -18.32 6.79 21.99
N LEU A 186 -18.13 5.69 22.73
CA LEU A 186 -16.84 5.03 22.87
C LEU A 186 -16.39 4.30 21.60
N SER A 187 -17.33 3.65 20.88
CA SER A 187 -17.00 2.99 19.60
C SER A 187 -16.60 4.01 18.54
N LEU A 188 -17.30 5.14 18.46
CA LEU A 188 -16.97 6.23 17.53
C LEU A 188 -15.66 6.91 17.89
N LEU A 189 -15.40 7.18 19.18
CA LEU A 189 -14.11 7.75 19.62
C LEU A 189 -12.94 6.83 19.27
N ARG A 190 -13.05 5.53 19.54
CA ARG A 190 -12.02 4.55 19.19
C ARG A 190 -11.81 4.49 17.68
N THR A 191 -12.88 4.48 16.91
CA THR A 191 -12.81 4.47 15.45
C THR A 191 -12.20 5.77 14.92
N ALA A 192 -12.58 6.94 15.45
CA ALA A 192 -11.97 8.23 15.09
C ALA A 192 -10.48 8.27 15.40
N LEU A 193 -10.06 7.71 16.55
CA LEU A 193 -8.64 7.61 16.91
C LEU A 193 -7.87 6.79 15.87
N LEU A 194 -8.38 5.61 15.50
CA LEU A 194 -7.72 4.76 14.49
C LEU A 194 -7.68 5.41 13.11
N VAL A 195 -8.77 6.06 12.68
CA VAL A 195 -8.83 6.83 11.42
C VAL A 195 -7.80 7.96 11.42
N THR A 196 -7.72 8.72 12.51
CA THR A 196 -6.75 9.83 12.63
C THR A 196 -5.32 9.30 12.62
N LEU A 197 -5.01 8.28 13.40
CA LEU A 197 -3.67 7.68 13.41
C LEU A 197 -3.28 7.16 12.03
N ALA A 198 -4.17 6.46 11.32
CA ALA A 198 -3.91 6.00 9.96
C ALA A 198 -3.68 7.17 8.99
N GLY A 199 -4.46 8.26 9.09
CA GLY A 199 -4.27 9.48 8.31
C GLY A 199 -2.92 10.16 8.58
N PHE A 200 -2.42 10.09 9.82
CA PHE A 200 -1.08 10.56 10.21
C PHE A 200 0.05 9.56 9.95
N VAL A 201 -0.26 8.36 9.46
CA VAL A 201 0.69 7.44 8.81
C VAL A 201 0.74 7.71 7.31
N LYS A 202 -0.44 7.78 6.65
CA LYS A 202 -0.57 7.96 5.20
C LYS A 202 -1.83 8.77 4.88
N HIS A 203 -1.68 9.98 4.46
CA HIS A 203 -2.77 10.96 4.30
C HIS A 203 -3.75 10.67 3.15
N ASN A 204 -3.40 9.80 2.19
CA ASN A 204 -4.23 9.45 1.05
C ASN A 204 -5.27 8.34 1.32
N LEU A 205 -5.29 7.76 2.52
CA LEU A 205 -6.23 6.71 2.92
C LEU A 205 -7.58 7.31 3.34
N ILE A 206 -8.38 7.76 2.36
CA ILE A 206 -9.64 8.48 2.61
C ILE A 206 -10.89 7.62 2.45
N ALA A 207 -10.80 6.42 1.88
CA ALA A 207 -11.98 5.66 1.49
C ALA A 207 -12.79 5.14 2.70
N ILE A 208 -12.13 4.56 3.69
CA ILE A 208 -12.81 4.04 4.89
C ILE A 208 -13.42 5.17 5.75
N PRO A 209 -12.71 6.29 6.06
CA PRO A 209 -13.34 7.38 6.82
C PRO A 209 -14.54 7.98 6.11
N LEU A 210 -14.51 8.13 4.80
CA LEU A 210 -15.66 8.63 4.04
C LEU A 210 -16.80 7.60 4.01
N ALA A 211 -16.50 6.30 3.86
CA ALA A 211 -17.52 5.24 3.92
C ALA A 211 -18.20 5.18 5.30
N ILE A 212 -17.44 5.31 6.39
CA ILE A 212 -17.98 5.39 7.76
C ILE A 212 -18.85 6.62 7.92
N THR A 213 -18.39 7.78 7.47
CA THR A 213 -19.15 9.04 7.52
C THR A 213 -20.48 8.91 6.77
N PHE A 214 -20.44 8.31 5.57
CA PHE A 214 -21.64 8.04 4.76
C PHE A 214 -22.61 7.09 5.48
N ASP A 215 -22.10 6.00 6.08
CA ASP A 215 -22.95 5.06 6.81
C ASP A 215 -23.60 5.70 8.06
N ILE A 216 -22.85 6.52 8.83
CA ILE A 216 -23.39 7.29 9.95
C ILE A 216 -24.48 8.25 9.47
N ALA A 217 -24.25 8.95 8.34
CA ALA A 217 -25.22 9.90 7.79
C ALA A 217 -26.56 9.25 7.45
N ILE A 218 -26.53 8.02 6.94
CA ILE A 218 -27.76 7.30 6.55
C ILE A 218 -28.43 6.61 7.74
N ARG A 219 -27.65 5.94 8.60
CA ARG A 219 -28.20 5.04 9.62
C ARG A 219 -28.44 5.72 10.97
N SER A 220 -27.61 6.71 11.29
CA SER A 220 -27.58 7.30 12.64
C SER A 220 -27.13 8.76 12.60
N PRO A 221 -27.80 9.65 11.84
CA PRO A 221 -27.32 11.02 11.56
C PRO A 221 -27.11 11.87 12.83
N ARG A 222 -27.78 11.54 13.92
CA ARG A 222 -27.58 12.17 15.24
C ARG A 222 -26.13 12.08 15.77
N TRP A 223 -25.36 11.09 15.29
CA TRP A 223 -23.97 10.89 15.70
C TRP A 223 -22.95 11.64 14.81
N LEU A 224 -23.36 12.23 13.67
CA LEU A 224 -22.47 12.99 12.79
C LEU A 224 -21.73 14.12 13.51
N PRO A 225 -22.39 14.98 14.31
CA PRO A 225 -21.67 16.05 15.01
C PRO A 225 -20.59 15.51 15.97
N PHE A 226 -20.89 14.44 16.69
CA PHE A 226 -19.93 13.79 17.57
C PHE A 226 -18.78 13.17 16.78
N TRP A 227 -19.07 12.48 15.67
CA TRP A 227 -18.07 11.89 14.78
C TRP A 227 -17.09 12.95 14.24
N PHE A 228 -17.62 14.02 13.65
CA PHE A 228 -16.80 15.11 13.13
C PHE A 228 -16.02 15.82 14.26
N GLY A 229 -16.64 16.03 15.40
CA GLY A 229 -15.99 16.62 16.57
C GLY A 229 -14.80 15.79 17.06
N CYS A 230 -14.95 14.47 17.16
CA CYS A 230 -13.85 13.57 17.51
C CYS A 230 -12.72 13.61 16.48
N CYS A 231 -13.04 13.44 15.18
CA CYS A 231 -12.04 13.44 14.11
C CYS A 231 -11.30 14.78 14.05
N ALA A 232 -12.01 15.90 14.12
CA ALA A 232 -11.42 17.24 14.08
C ALA A 232 -10.53 17.51 15.30
N SER A 233 -11.00 17.20 16.51
CA SER A 233 -10.20 17.40 17.73
C SER A 233 -8.93 16.58 17.75
N LEU A 234 -9.01 15.30 17.34
CA LEU A 234 -7.85 14.42 17.25
C LEU A 234 -6.88 14.89 16.15
N ALA A 235 -7.39 15.29 14.98
CA ALA A 235 -6.56 15.80 13.89
C ALA A 235 -5.84 17.09 14.29
N VAL A 236 -6.53 18.05 14.94
CA VAL A 236 -5.92 19.29 15.45
C VAL A 236 -4.86 18.98 16.50
N SER A 237 -5.12 18.03 17.41
CA SER A 237 -4.13 17.61 18.41
C SER A 237 -2.89 16.98 17.76
N CYS A 238 -3.06 16.12 16.76
CA CYS A 238 -1.94 15.51 16.02
C CYS A 238 -1.18 16.57 15.19
N LEU A 239 -1.86 17.54 14.58
CA LEU A 239 -1.22 18.66 13.88
C LEU A 239 -0.41 19.53 14.85
N GLY A 240 -0.98 19.88 16.01
CA GLY A 240 -0.27 20.62 17.04
C GLY A 240 0.98 19.89 17.55
N LEU A 241 0.87 18.58 17.79
CA LEU A 241 2.01 17.76 18.18
C LEU A 241 3.07 17.70 17.07
N THR A 242 2.65 17.52 15.82
CA THR A 242 3.56 17.50 14.65
C THR A 242 4.31 18.84 14.55
N HIS A 243 3.61 19.96 14.70
CA HIS A 243 4.23 21.30 14.69
C HIS A 243 5.29 21.45 15.78
N LEU A 244 5.00 20.99 17.00
CA LEU A 244 5.91 21.09 18.14
C LEU A 244 7.15 20.19 18.02
N VAL A 245 7.00 19.00 17.45
CA VAL A 245 8.07 17.99 17.45
C VAL A 245 8.86 18.00 16.14
N ALA A 246 8.24 18.30 15.02
CA ALA A 246 8.82 18.06 13.70
C ALA A 246 8.90 19.29 12.79
N GLY A 247 8.29 20.42 13.16
CA GLY A 247 8.37 21.67 12.42
C GLY A 247 7.04 22.24 11.96
N GLY A 248 7.05 23.53 11.65
CA GLY A 248 5.85 24.33 11.32
C GLY A 248 5.35 24.21 9.90
N THR A 249 6.19 23.82 8.95
CA THR A 249 5.89 23.75 7.51
C THR A 249 5.32 22.41 7.08
N PHE A 250 4.82 21.61 8.02
CA PHE A 250 4.25 20.28 7.72
C PHE A 250 3.19 20.29 6.60
N ILE A 251 2.27 21.27 6.63
CA ILE A 251 1.20 21.37 5.63
C ILE A 251 1.77 21.67 4.24
N ASP A 252 2.77 22.54 4.13
CA ASP A 252 3.42 22.88 2.86
C ASP A 252 4.14 21.65 2.27
N HIS A 253 4.81 20.87 3.12
CA HIS A 253 5.42 19.61 2.74
C HIS A 253 4.38 18.56 2.30
N LEU A 254 3.26 18.44 3.03
CA LEU A 254 2.19 17.51 2.72
C LEU A 254 1.51 17.81 1.38
N LEU A 255 1.32 19.11 1.08
CA LEU A 255 0.72 19.60 -0.14
C LEU A 255 1.75 19.87 -1.26
N SER A 256 2.93 19.25 -1.15
CA SER A 256 4.00 19.39 -2.15
C SER A 256 3.46 19.20 -3.57
N PRO A 257 3.90 20.04 -4.53
CA PRO A 257 3.41 20.01 -5.90
C PRO A 257 3.73 18.66 -6.55
N ARG A 258 2.82 18.16 -7.37
CA ARG A 258 3.02 16.95 -8.17
C ARG A 258 2.33 17.11 -9.51
N LEU A 259 3.02 16.76 -10.58
CA LEU A 259 2.40 16.73 -11.89
C LEU A 259 1.32 15.65 -11.93
N PHE A 260 0.18 15.99 -12.53
CA PHE A 260 -0.95 15.08 -12.70
C PHE A 260 -1.17 14.74 -14.17
N THR A 261 -1.43 13.47 -14.48
CA THR A 261 -1.76 13.02 -15.84
C THR A 261 -2.98 12.10 -15.83
N TRP A 262 -3.97 12.41 -16.67
CA TRP A 262 -5.10 11.51 -16.89
C TRP A 262 -4.69 10.19 -17.54
N HIS A 263 -3.60 10.19 -18.30
CA HIS A 263 -3.03 8.98 -18.89
C HIS A 263 -2.59 7.99 -17.79
N GLY A 264 -1.82 8.46 -16.81
CA GLY A 264 -1.39 7.66 -15.66
C GLY A 264 -2.58 7.11 -14.85
N ALA A 265 -3.55 7.97 -14.51
CA ALA A 265 -4.77 7.58 -13.82
C ALA A 265 -5.53 6.46 -14.56
N ARG A 266 -5.77 6.65 -15.86
CA ARG A 266 -6.43 5.67 -16.72
C ARG A 266 -5.63 4.37 -16.84
N TYR A 267 -4.32 4.46 -17.03
CA TYR A 267 -3.44 3.30 -17.16
C TYR A 267 -3.54 2.40 -15.91
N HIS A 268 -3.41 2.99 -14.71
CA HIS A 268 -3.48 2.25 -13.46
C HIS A 268 -4.87 1.69 -13.17
N LEU A 269 -5.94 2.45 -13.46
CA LEU A 269 -7.31 1.95 -13.37
C LEU A 269 -7.53 0.72 -14.27
N MET A 270 -7.13 0.82 -15.54
CA MET A 270 -7.31 -0.30 -16.48
C MET A 270 -6.51 -1.54 -16.07
N LYS A 271 -5.32 -1.33 -15.50
CA LYS A 271 -4.51 -2.41 -14.94
C LYS A 271 -5.19 -3.09 -13.76
N TYR A 272 -5.80 -2.29 -12.84
CA TYR A 272 -6.56 -2.81 -11.71
C TYR A 272 -7.81 -3.59 -12.19
N LEU A 273 -8.57 -3.02 -13.12
CA LEU A 273 -9.78 -3.67 -13.66
C LEU A 273 -9.46 -5.00 -14.36
N ARG A 274 -8.35 -5.07 -15.12
CA ARG A 274 -7.91 -6.32 -15.74
C ARG A 274 -7.45 -7.36 -14.72
N LEU A 275 -6.77 -6.93 -13.65
CA LEU A 275 -6.36 -7.84 -12.59
C LEU A 275 -7.55 -8.42 -11.84
N GLY A 276 -8.56 -7.60 -11.56
CA GLY A 276 -9.75 -7.96 -10.80
C GLY A 276 -10.99 -8.29 -11.64
N GLU A 277 -10.87 -8.52 -12.96
CA GLU A 277 -12.04 -8.64 -13.85
C GLU A 277 -13.03 -9.71 -13.41
N PHE A 278 -12.59 -10.91 -13.09
CA PHE A 278 -13.46 -12.00 -12.65
C PHE A 278 -14.03 -11.75 -11.23
N PRO A 279 -13.22 -11.44 -10.19
CA PRO A 279 -13.77 -11.10 -8.88
C PRO A 279 -14.75 -9.92 -8.93
N LEU A 280 -14.44 -8.85 -9.67
CA LEU A 280 -15.33 -7.70 -9.83
C LEU A 280 -16.63 -8.08 -10.53
N ALA A 281 -16.55 -8.88 -11.60
CA ALA A 281 -17.74 -9.33 -12.31
C ALA A 281 -18.67 -10.15 -11.40
N VAL A 282 -18.11 -11.08 -10.61
CA VAL A 282 -18.87 -11.88 -9.65
C VAL A 282 -19.49 -11.00 -8.55
N VAL A 283 -18.70 -10.07 -7.98
CA VAL A 283 -19.19 -9.13 -6.95
C VAL A 283 -20.31 -8.25 -7.50
N LEU A 284 -20.17 -7.72 -8.73
CA LEU A 284 -21.20 -6.89 -9.36
C LEU A 284 -22.47 -7.67 -9.70
N LEU A 285 -22.35 -8.90 -10.19
CA LEU A 285 -23.50 -9.77 -10.49
C LEU A 285 -24.38 -10.00 -9.24
N PHE A 286 -23.75 -10.07 -8.07
CA PHE A 286 -24.44 -10.29 -6.81
C PHE A 286 -24.52 -9.04 -5.91
N ALA A 287 -24.24 -7.85 -6.47
CA ALA A 287 -24.13 -6.59 -5.73
C ALA A 287 -25.32 -6.34 -4.80
N ARG A 288 -26.56 -6.60 -5.28
CA ARG A 288 -27.77 -6.42 -4.47
C ARG A 288 -27.78 -7.29 -3.21
N ALA A 289 -27.20 -8.49 -3.28
CA ALA A 289 -27.13 -9.38 -2.14
C ALA A 289 -26.03 -9.00 -1.16
N ILE A 290 -24.87 -8.59 -1.68
CA ILE A 290 -23.68 -8.27 -0.89
C ILE A 290 -23.85 -6.93 -0.18
N PHE A 291 -24.42 -5.93 -0.86
CA PHE A 291 -24.47 -4.54 -0.39
C PHE A 291 -25.83 -4.13 0.20
N SER A 292 -26.64 -5.09 0.63
CA SER A 292 -27.93 -4.81 1.28
C SER A 292 -27.79 -4.63 2.80
N GLY A 293 -28.74 -3.92 3.40
CA GLY A 293 -28.83 -3.77 4.85
C GLY A 293 -27.58 -3.11 5.44
N ASP A 294 -27.01 -3.74 6.45
CA ASP A 294 -25.85 -3.26 7.21
C ASP A 294 -24.55 -3.26 6.41
N ARG A 295 -24.53 -3.89 5.23
CA ARG A 295 -23.36 -3.99 4.36
C ARG A 295 -23.24 -2.88 3.32
N ARG A 296 -24.13 -1.87 3.35
CA ARG A 296 -24.06 -0.68 2.46
C ARG A 296 -22.72 0.06 2.58
N ILE A 297 -22.12 0.06 3.77
CA ILE A 297 -20.79 0.62 4.02
C ILE A 297 -19.73 -0.02 3.11
N LEU A 298 -19.84 -1.33 2.83
CA LEU A 298 -18.92 -2.01 1.93
C LEU A 298 -19.05 -1.50 0.49
N ALA A 299 -20.27 -1.18 0.02
CA ALA A 299 -20.45 -0.55 -1.29
C ALA A 299 -19.84 0.85 -1.36
N ALA A 300 -20.08 1.67 -0.34
CA ALA A 300 -19.46 2.99 -0.24
C ALA A 300 -17.94 2.90 -0.23
N TYR A 301 -17.38 2.01 0.58
CA TYR A 301 -15.95 1.74 0.65
C TYR A 301 -15.37 1.38 -0.73
N GLY A 302 -15.99 0.44 -1.44
CA GLY A 302 -15.51 0.01 -2.76
C GLY A 302 -15.57 1.13 -3.82
N ILE A 303 -16.64 1.87 -3.88
CA ILE A 303 -16.77 2.98 -4.83
C ILE A 303 -15.74 4.07 -4.54
N ILE A 304 -15.61 4.47 -3.28
CA ILE A 304 -14.70 5.55 -2.89
C ILE A 304 -13.24 5.10 -3.05
N SER A 305 -12.88 3.86 -2.68
CA SER A 305 -11.51 3.36 -2.82
C SER A 305 -11.05 3.29 -4.28
N ILE A 306 -11.90 2.80 -5.20
CA ILE A 306 -11.57 2.75 -6.63
C ILE A 306 -11.46 4.17 -7.21
N PHE A 307 -12.37 5.07 -6.84
CA PHE A 307 -12.34 6.45 -7.31
C PHE A 307 -11.10 7.20 -6.80
N ALA A 308 -10.83 7.13 -5.48
CA ALA A 308 -9.67 7.78 -4.87
C ALA A 308 -8.35 7.22 -5.44
N ALA A 309 -8.23 5.88 -5.56
CA ALA A 309 -7.08 5.25 -6.15
C ALA A 309 -6.84 5.71 -7.60
N THR A 310 -7.91 5.84 -8.39
CA THR A 310 -7.82 6.33 -9.77
C THR A 310 -7.27 7.75 -9.83
N ILE A 311 -7.79 8.66 -9.02
CA ILE A 311 -7.32 10.05 -8.99
C ILE A 311 -5.87 10.10 -8.47
N PHE A 312 -5.59 9.49 -7.32
CA PHE A 312 -4.24 9.54 -6.74
C PHE A 312 -3.17 8.89 -7.61
N SER A 313 -3.51 7.84 -8.35
CA SER A 313 -2.56 7.19 -9.27
C SER A 313 -2.24 7.99 -10.53
N GLY A 314 -2.89 9.12 -10.76
CA GLY A 314 -2.57 10.06 -11.83
C GLY A 314 -1.43 11.03 -11.50
N PHE A 315 -1.05 11.16 -10.22
CA PHE A 315 0.05 12.01 -9.81
C PHE A 315 1.40 11.33 -10.05
N GLU A 316 2.39 12.08 -10.53
CA GLU A 316 3.75 11.58 -10.74
C GLU A 316 4.37 11.10 -9.40
N GLY A 317 5.11 10.00 -9.44
CA GLY A 317 5.69 9.34 -8.26
C GLY A 317 4.70 8.48 -7.47
N THR A 318 3.42 8.47 -7.85
CA THR A 318 2.49 7.47 -7.38
C THR A 318 2.50 6.26 -8.31
N SER A 319 2.07 5.12 -7.78
CA SER A 319 2.10 3.89 -8.53
C SER A 319 0.82 3.09 -8.29
N TYR A 320 0.82 1.89 -8.80
CA TYR A 320 -0.29 0.96 -8.70
C TYR A 320 -0.66 0.59 -7.24
N ASN A 321 0.24 0.82 -6.27
CA ASN A 321 -0.02 0.68 -4.83
C ASN A 321 -1.20 1.53 -4.33
N MET A 322 -1.58 2.59 -5.04
CA MET A 322 -2.78 3.38 -4.71
C MET A 322 -4.07 2.54 -4.73
N PHE A 323 -4.08 1.43 -5.47
CA PHE A 323 -5.22 0.49 -5.53
C PHE A 323 -5.22 -0.56 -4.40
N GLN A 324 -4.33 -0.46 -3.40
CA GLN A 324 -4.27 -1.42 -2.30
C GLN A 324 -5.56 -1.43 -1.46
N ASP A 325 -6.10 -0.25 -1.17
CA ASP A 325 -7.40 -0.06 -0.50
C ASP A 325 -8.57 -0.70 -1.28
N ALA A 326 -8.58 -0.53 -2.61
CA ALA A 326 -9.56 -1.17 -3.49
C ALA A 326 -9.38 -2.70 -3.58
N ALA A 327 -8.15 -3.19 -3.46
CA ALA A 327 -7.85 -4.64 -3.40
C ALA A 327 -8.37 -5.27 -2.10
N VAL A 328 -8.20 -4.58 -0.97
CA VAL A 328 -8.76 -4.99 0.32
C VAL A 328 -10.29 -5.02 0.27
N PHE A 329 -10.93 -3.97 -0.27
CA PHE A 329 -12.36 -3.97 -0.51
C PHE A 329 -12.81 -5.21 -1.30
N LEU A 330 -12.15 -5.49 -2.42
CA LEU A 330 -12.52 -6.61 -3.30
C LEU A 330 -12.40 -7.95 -2.58
N ALA A 331 -11.37 -8.13 -1.75
CA ALA A 331 -11.16 -9.33 -0.95
C ALA A 331 -12.23 -9.53 0.13
N VAL A 332 -12.59 -8.45 0.85
CA VAL A 332 -13.69 -8.50 1.84
C VAL A 332 -15.01 -8.80 1.14
N ALA A 333 -15.29 -8.17 0.00
CA ALA A 333 -16.48 -8.44 -0.80
C ALA A 333 -16.51 -9.89 -1.30
N ALA A 334 -15.37 -10.46 -1.70
CA ALA A 334 -15.25 -11.87 -2.12
C ALA A 334 -15.59 -12.85 -0.97
N GLY A 335 -15.09 -12.60 0.23
CA GLY A 335 -15.43 -13.41 1.42
C GLY A 335 -16.91 -13.32 1.80
N VAL A 336 -17.47 -12.10 1.79
CA VAL A 336 -18.91 -11.88 2.04
C VAL A 336 -19.77 -12.53 0.94
N MET A 337 -19.30 -12.47 -0.32
CA MET A 337 -19.98 -13.12 -1.44
C MET A 337 -20.03 -14.65 -1.27
N LEU A 338 -18.92 -15.25 -0.86
CA LEU A 338 -18.86 -16.69 -0.62
C LEU A 338 -19.85 -17.11 0.46
N HIS A 339 -19.96 -16.33 1.53
CA HIS A 339 -20.96 -16.52 2.59
C HIS A 339 -22.40 -16.46 2.04
N GLU A 340 -22.72 -15.42 1.27
CA GLU A 340 -24.07 -15.26 0.70
C GLU A 340 -24.47 -16.38 -0.26
N LEU A 341 -23.53 -16.83 -1.10
CA LEU A 341 -23.77 -17.96 -2.01
C LEU A 341 -24.12 -19.23 -1.23
N ARG A 342 -23.36 -19.52 -0.18
CA ARG A 342 -23.59 -20.70 0.66
C ARG A 342 -24.95 -20.63 1.35
N ASN A 343 -25.31 -19.48 1.92
CA ASN A 343 -26.61 -19.30 2.61
C ASN A 343 -27.79 -19.41 1.65
N ARG A 344 -27.73 -18.82 0.47
CA ARG A 344 -28.81 -18.87 -0.53
C ARG A 344 -29.04 -20.27 -1.07
N MET A 345 -28.00 -21.10 -1.12
CA MET A 345 -28.14 -22.50 -1.48
C MET A 345 -28.83 -23.32 -0.41
N VAL A 346 -28.49 -23.05 0.87
CA VAL A 346 -29.14 -23.73 2.00
C VAL A 346 -30.62 -23.35 2.07
N SER A 347 -30.98 -22.11 1.75
CA SER A 347 -32.37 -21.62 1.78
C SER A 347 -33.21 -21.98 0.56
N GLY A 348 -32.68 -22.68 -0.45
CA GLY A 348 -33.43 -23.12 -1.62
C GLY A 348 -33.90 -22.01 -2.55
N VAL A 349 -33.33 -20.81 -2.46
CA VAL A 349 -33.73 -19.62 -3.24
C VAL A 349 -33.44 -19.76 -4.74
N PHE A 350 -32.55 -20.66 -5.13
CA PHE A 350 -32.29 -20.96 -6.53
C PHE A 350 -33.26 -22.02 -7.05
N ALA A 351 -34.09 -21.67 -8.01
CA ALA A 351 -35.13 -22.51 -8.59
C ALA A 351 -34.59 -23.82 -9.26
N HIS A 352 -33.29 -23.86 -9.61
CA HIS A 352 -32.67 -24.99 -10.28
C HIS A 352 -31.43 -25.48 -9.52
N GLU A 353 -31.49 -26.67 -8.95
CA GLU A 353 -30.40 -27.30 -8.16
C GLU A 353 -29.07 -27.42 -8.91
N ARG A 354 -29.11 -27.67 -10.24
CA ARG A 354 -27.89 -27.76 -11.06
C ARG A 354 -27.17 -26.41 -11.21
N VAL A 355 -27.93 -25.33 -11.43
CA VAL A 355 -27.36 -23.97 -11.57
C VAL A 355 -26.71 -23.54 -10.27
N SER A 356 -27.34 -23.85 -9.13
CA SER A 356 -26.81 -23.55 -7.79
C SER A 356 -25.48 -24.26 -7.51
N LYS A 357 -25.38 -25.55 -7.87
CA LYS A 357 -24.14 -26.34 -7.68
C LYS A 357 -23.00 -25.83 -8.55
N VAL A 358 -23.26 -25.47 -9.80
CA VAL A 358 -22.27 -24.90 -10.72
C VAL A 358 -21.81 -23.53 -10.24
N ALA A 359 -22.72 -22.65 -9.82
CA ALA A 359 -22.38 -21.32 -9.31
C ALA A 359 -21.50 -21.41 -8.04
N LEU A 360 -21.79 -22.34 -7.12
CA LEU A 360 -20.94 -22.51 -5.92
C LEU A 360 -19.55 -23.07 -6.27
N ALA A 361 -19.47 -23.97 -7.23
CA ALA A 361 -18.19 -24.55 -7.63
C ALA A 361 -17.30 -23.52 -8.37
N LEU A 362 -17.90 -22.67 -9.21
CA LEU A 362 -17.17 -21.71 -10.04
C LEU A 362 -16.87 -20.39 -9.31
N ALA A 363 -17.79 -19.88 -8.49
CA ALA A 363 -17.60 -18.56 -7.88
C ALA A 363 -16.35 -18.45 -6.99
N PRO A 364 -16.00 -19.42 -6.12
CA PRO A 364 -14.74 -19.35 -5.37
C PRO A 364 -13.51 -19.33 -6.28
N LEU A 365 -13.54 -20.09 -7.38
CA LEU A 365 -12.45 -20.12 -8.38
C LEU A 365 -12.32 -18.77 -9.08
N LEU A 366 -13.44 -18.19 -9.54
CA LEU A 366 -13.45 -16.88 -10.18
C LEU A 366 -13.05 -15.73 -9.22
N LEU A 367 -13.46 -15.82 -7.95
CA LEU A 367 -13.08 -14.85 -6.93
C LEU A 367 -11.59 -14.91 -6.59
N ALA A 368 -10.97 -16.09 -6.62
CA ALA A 368 -9.55 -16.29 -6.37
C ALA A 368 -8.70 -16.36 -7.65
N GLU A 369 -9.31 -16.20 -8.83
CA GLU A 369 -8.64 -16.37 -10.13
C GLU A 369 -7.34 -15.58 -10.23
N PRO A 370 -7.24 -14.28 -9.85
CA PRO A 370 -5.99 -13.54 -9.99
C PRO A 370 -4.81 -14.16 -9.21
N ILE A 371 -5.10 -14.79 -8.06
CA ILE A 371 -4.10 -15.49 -7.23
C ILE A 371 -3.75 -16.83 -7.89
N LEU A 372 -4.76 -17.59 -8.31
CA LEU A 372 -4.59 -18.91 -8.90
C LEU A 372 -3.87 -18.85 -10.26
N ALA A 373 -4.14 -17.84 -11.06
CA ALA A 373 -3.45 -17.60 -12.34
C ALA A 373 -1.94 -17.34 -12.15
N ARG A 374 -1.50 -16.95 -10.95
CA ARG A 374 -0.08 -16.76 -10.59
C ARG A 374 0.53 -17.98 -9.91
N SER A 375 -0.18 -19.11 -9.85
CA SER A 375 0.36 -20.33 -9.25
C SER A 375 1.70 -20.79 -9.83
N PRO A 376 1.99 -20.69 -11.17
CA PRO A 376 3.31 -21.00 -11.68
C PRO A 376 4.43 -20.13 -11.09
N GLN A 377 4.15 -18.83 -10.87
CA GLN A 377 5.10 -17.91 -10.23
C GLN A 377 5.33 -18.29 -8.76
N ALA A 378 4.28 -18.64 -8.01
CA ALA A 378 4.39 -19.10 -6.63
C ALA A 378 5.26 -20.35 -6.51
N PHE A 379 5.04 -21.34 -7.37
CA PHE A 379 5.87 -22.55 -7.43
C PHE A 379 7.32 -22.25 -7.80
N ALA A 380 7.54 -21.38 -8.79
CA ALA A 380 8.88 -20.97 -9.19
C ALA A 380 9.64 -20.30 -8.04
N GLN A 381 9.01 -19.44 -7.25
CA GLN A 381 9.63 -18.81 -6.09
C GLN A 381 10.07 -19.83 -5.02
N ILE A 382 9.27 -20.85 -4.74
CA ILE A 382 9.67 -21.93 -3.81
C ILE A 382 10.82 -22.74 -4.41
N HIS A 383 10.67 -23.15 -5.66
CA HIS A 383 11.65 -24.02 -6.33
C HIS A 383 13.01 -23.35 -6.47
N HIS A 384 13.03 -22.04 -6.72
CA HIS A 384 14.25 -21.25 -6.91
C HIS A 384 14.64 -20.42 -5.70
N ALA A 385 14.08 -20.68 -4.51
CA ALA A 385 14.35 -19.89 -3.31
C ALA A 385 15.87 -19.77 -2.98
N GLY A 386 16.62 -20.87 -3.17
CA GLY A 386 18.08 -20.85 -3.02
C GLY A 386 18.80 -19.94 -4.02
N GLY A 387 18.34 -19.95 -5.28
CA GLY A 387 18.86 -19.05 -6.33
C GLY A 387 18.49 -17.58 -6.08
N LEU A 388 17.28 -17.30 -5.56
CA LEU A 388 16.87 -15.95 -5.16
C LEU A 388 17.77 -15.42 -4.05
N LEU A 389 18.01 -16.20 -2.99
CA LEU A 389 18.90 -15.81 -1.90
C LEU A 389 20.35 -15.56 -2.37
N GLU A 390 20.85 -16.35 -3.31
CA GLU A 390 22.21 -16.12 -3.85
C GLU A 390 22.24 -14.86 -4.73
N SER A 391 21.22 -14.62 -5.53
CA SER A 391 21.06 -13.37 -6.28
C SER A 391 21.02 -12.15 -5.35
N ASP A 392 20.25 -12.23 -4.25
CA ASP A 392 20.14 -11.14 -3.28
C ASP A 392 21.47 -10.90 -2.54
N ARG A 393 22.20 -11.96 -2.18
CA ARG A 393 23.56 -11.83 -1.62
C ARG A 393 24.53 -11.17 -2.60
N GLN A 394 24.43 -11.50 -3.87
CA GLN A 394 25.24 -10.87 -4.90
C GLN A 394 24.88 -9.39 -5.07
N ALA A 395 23.58 -9.05 -5.12
CA ALA A 395 23.11 -7.67 -5.18
C ALA A 395 23.59 -6.87 -3.96
N GLU A 396 23.51 -7.45 -2.76
CA GLU A 396 24.01 -6.80 -1.54
C GLU A 396 25.51 -6.52 -1.59
N ARG A 397 26.32 -7.47 -2.07
CA ARG A 397 27.78 -7.26 -2.22
C ARG A 397 28.08 -6.10 -3.16
N PHE A 398 27.36 -6.01 -4.29
CA PHE A 398 27.53 -4.89 -5.22
C PHE A 398 27.09 -3.58 -4.58
N PHE A 399 25.95 -3.55 -3.93
CA PHE A 399 25.45 -2.37 -3.24
C PHE A 399 26.38 -1.86 -2.14
N LEU A 400 26.97 -2.77 -1.35
CA LEU A 400 27.95 -2.40 -0.33
C LEU A 400 29.27 -1.90 -0.93
N ALA A 401 29.75 -2.49 -2.03
CA ALA A 401 30.91 -1.98 -2.75
C ALA A 401 30.68 -0.58 -3.34
N GLU A 402 29.46 -0.30 -3.81
CA GLU A 402 29.05 1.03 -4.26
C GLU A 402 29.03 2.04 -3.09
N ALA A 403 28.52 1.65 -1.93
CA ALA A 403 28.52 2.49 -0.74
C ALA A 403 29.96 2.79 -0.27
N GLU A 404 30.85 1.78 -0.28
CA GLU A 404 32.28 1.94 0.02
C GLU A 404 32.96 2.90 -0.98
N PHE A 405 32.68 2.75 -2.28
CA PHE A 405 33.20 3.67 -3.30
C PHE A 405 32.84 5.14 -3.02
N ILE A 406 31.64 5.40 -2.49
CA ILE A 406 31.22 6.76 -2.10
C ILE A 406 31.92 7.18 -0.81
N SER A 407 31.96 6.33 0.21
CA SER A 407 32.51 6.66 1.55
C SER A 407 34.02 6.94 1.51
N ASP A 408 34.76 6.28 0.61
CA ASP A 408 36.21 6.48 0.45
C ASP A 408 36.59 7.84 -0.11
N ARG A 409 35.61 8.62 -0.58
CA ARG A 409 35.84 9.95 -1.16
C ARG A 409 35.46 11.04 -0.18
N HIS A 410 36.43 11.91 0.12
CA HIS A 410 36.20 13.05 1.00
C HIS A 410 35.30 14.10 0.34
N GLY A 411 34.17 14.38 0.92
CA GLY A 411 33.20 15.39 0.48
C GLY A 411 31.79 14.83 0.36
N PRO A 412 30.79 15.71 0.20
CA PRO A 412 29.39 15.28 0.07
C PRO A 412 29.16 14.52 -1.23
N ALA A 413 28.18 13.60 -1.22
CA ALA A 413 27.72 12.91 -2.42
C ALA A 413 26.30 13.37 -2.79
N MET A 414 25.98 13.29 -4.07
CA MET A 414 24.65 13.48 -4.63
C MET A 414 24.19 12.16 -5.26
N CYS A 415 23.27 11.47 -4.61
CA CYS A 415 22.80 10.16 -5.08
C CYS A 415 21.36 10.21 -5.57
N GLU A 416 21.10 9.56 -6.70
CA GLU A 416 19.74 9.24 -7.12
C GLU A 416 19.15 8.10 -6.27
N SER A 417 19.96 7.12 -5.82
CA SER A 417 19.61 6.14 -4.80
C SER A 417 19.92 6.69 -3.41
N LEU A 418 18.91 7.14 -2.71
CA LEU A 418 19.08 7.73 -1.37
C LEU A 418 19.58 6.72 -0.34
N LEU A 419 19.15 5.46 -0.44
CA LEU A 419 19.61 4.42 0.48
C LEU A 419 21.12 4.16 0.34
N LEU A 420 21.65 4.26 -0.87
CA LEU A 420 23.07 4.10 -1.13
C LEU A 420 23.89 5.22 -0.47
N CYS A 421 23.48 6.49 -0.63
CA CYS A 421 24.10 7.61 0.07
C CYS A 421 24.00 7.46 1.60
N TYR A 422 22.87 7.01 2.12
CA TYR A 422 22.69 6.74 3.54
C TYR A 422 23.68 5.67 4.06
N ARG A 423 23.79 4.54 3.36
CA ARG A 423 24.73 3.46 3.72
C ARG A 423 26.21 3.88 3.60
N ALA A 424 26.50 4.82 2.71
CA ALA A 424 27.82 5.43 2.61
C ALA A 424 28.11 6.50 3.69
N GLY A 425 27.21 6.70 4.66
CA GLY A 425 27.38 7.70 5.73
C GLY A 425 27.24 9.15 5.25
N GLN A 426 26.64 9.39 4.09
CA GLN A 426 26.48 10.72 3.54
C GLN A 426 25.29 11.46 4.18
N PRO A 427 25.36 12.78 4.36
CA PRO A 427 24.23 13.55 4.86
C PRO A 427 23.10 13.60 3.83
N PHE A 428 21.85 13.77 4.30
CA PHE A 428 20.69 14.00 3.43
C PHE A 428 20.77 15.39 2.80
N THR A 429 21.35 15.50 1.62
CA THR A 429 21.59 16.77 0.93
C THR A 429 20.37 17.24 0.14
N LEU A 430 19.75 16.35 -0.61
CA LEU A 430 18.55 16.61 -1.40
C LEU A 430 17.77 15.34 -1.69
N ASP A 431 16.47 15.47 -1.88
CA ASP A 431 15.60 14.44 -2.44
C ASP A 431 15.45 14.67 -3.96
N PRO A 432 16.03 13.84 -4.81
CA PRO A 432 16.00 14.06 -6.26
C PRO A 432 14.59 14.14 -6.82
N PHE A 433 13.70 13.25 -6.36
CA PHE A 433 12.34 13.17 -6.90
C PHE A 433 11.49 14.39 -6.52
N ASN A 434 11.38 14.69 -5.21
CA ASN A 434 10.56 15.82 -4.78
C ASN A 434 11.15 17.16 -5.22
N SER A 435 12.48 17.34 -5.18
CA SER A 435 13.13 18.55 -5.70
C SER A 435 12.79 18.79 -7.18
N ARG A 436 12.80 17.73 -8.00
CA ARG A 436 12.38 17.84 -9.41
C ARG A 436 10.93 18.32 -9.54
N GLN A 437 9.99 17.82 -8.70
CA GLN A 437 8.60 18.28 -8.73
C GLN A 437 8.48 19.78 -8.38
N PHE A 438 9.22 20.24 -7.37
CA PHE A 438 9.27 21.66 -7.00
C PHE A 438 9.90 22.54 -8.09
N ILE A 439 10.96 22.07 -8.76
CA ILE A 439 11.57 22.77 -9.90
C ILE A 439 10.56 22.89 -11.05
N LEU A 440 9.89 21.80 -11.42
CA LEU A 440 8.90 21.80 -12.51
C LEU A 440 7.67 22.66 -12.18
N ALA A 441 7.34 22.83 -10.91
CA ALA A 441 6.31 23.76 -10.44
C ALA A 441 6.78 25.22 -10.35
N GLY A 442 8.05 25.52 -10.63
CA GLY A 442 8.62 26.87 -10.51
C GLY A 442 8.80 27.37 -9.07
N MET A 443 8.78 26.46 -8.07
CA MET A 443 8.88 26.77 -6.65
C MET A 443 10.31 26.63 -6.11
N LEU A 444 11.22 25.99 -6.86
CA LEU A 444 12.62 25.79 -6.51
C LEU A 444 13.50 26.13 -7.70
N ASP A 445 14.55 26.95 -7.48
CA ASP A 445 15.48 27.32 -8.54
C ASP A 445 16.57 26.25 -8.73
N GLN A 446 16.51 25.51 -9.83
CA GLN A 446 17.52 24.49 -10.16
C GLN A 446 18.94 25.04 -10.32
N ASN A 447 19.10 26.35 -10.55
CA ASN A 447 20.42 26.97 -10.68
C ASN A 447 21.24 26.88 -9.39
N ASP A 448 20.60 26.71 -8.24
CA ASP A 448 21.31 26.50 -6.98
C ASP A 448 22.13 25.21 -7.00
N ILE A 449 21.49 24.09 -7.37
CA ILE A 449 22.19 22.80 -7.46
C ILE A 449 23.16 22.76 -8.65
N ILE A 450 22.82 23.42 -9.77
CA ILE A 450 23.70 23.53 -10.95
C ILE A 450 24.99 24.29 -10.59
N ARG A 451 24.92 25.38 -9.79
CA ARG A 451 26.10 26.11 -9.31
C ARG A 451 26.97 25.21 -8.40
N ARG A 452 26.38 24.42 -7.52
CA ARG A 452 27.11 23.47 -6.65
C ARG A 452 27.82 22.39 -7.47
N ILE A 453 27.14 21.87 -8.51
CA ILE A 453 27.74 20.93 -9.49
C ILE A 453 28.90 21.58 -10.24
N ALA A 454 28.72 22.81 -10.74
CA ALA A 454 29.77 23.55 -11.46
C ALA A 454 30.97 23.88 -10.57
N ALA A 455 30.74 24.17 -9.29
CA ALA A 455 31.78 24.34 -8.28
C ALA A 455 32.45 23.02 -7.85
N LYS A 456 32.02 21.87 -8.37
CA LYS A 456 32.54 20.54 -8.05
C LYS A 456 32.42 20.23 -6.55
N GLU A 457 31.36 20.69 -5.91
CA GLU A 457 31.12 20.51 -4.46
C GLU A 457 30.94 19.03 -4.10
N PHE A 458 30.33 18.25 -4.99
CA PHE A 458 30.10 16.84 -4.74
C PHE A 458 31.33 16.01 -5.11
N ALA A 459 31.85 15.22 -4.17
CA ALA A 459 32.93 14.28 -4.43
C ALA A 459 32.48 13.14 -5.37
N VAL A 460 31.20 12.76 -5.26
CA VAL A 460 30.56 11.75 -6.12
C VAL A 460 29.15 12.20 -6.47
N VAL A 461 28.78 11.98 -7.74
CA VAL A 461 27.38 12.01 -8.18
C VAL A 461 27.01 10.61 -8.65
N GLN A 462 26.01 9.99 -8.04
CA GLN A 462 25.51 8.67 -8.45
C GLN A 462 24.17 8.83 -9.16
N LEU A 463 24.05 8.24 -10.33
CA LEU A 463 22.83 8.17 -11.14
C LEU A 463 22.50 6.72 -11.45
N ARG A 464 21.21 6.36 -11.49
CA ARG A 464 20.76 4.99 -11.81
C ARG A 464 20.95 4.63 -13.29
N THR A 465 21.09 5.61 -14.14
CA THR A 465 21.26 5.42 -15.58
C THR A 465 22.35 6.36 -16.10
N ASP A 466 23.02 5.94 -17.17
CA ASP A 466 23.94 6.84 -17.87
C ASP A 466 23.21 8.07 -18.43
N ILE A 467 23.88 9.21 -18.43
CA ILE A 467 23.35 10.44 -19.00
C ILE A 467 23.28 10.32 -20.53
N CYS A 468 24.26 9.66 -21.14
CA CYS A 468 24.41 9.54 -22.57
C CYS A 468 24.07 8.14 -23.09
N ASP A 469 23.43 8.04 -24.25
CA ASP A 469 23.13 6.77 -24.93
C ASP A 469 24.41 6.12 -25.51
N ASP A 470 25.32 6.94 -26.09
CA ASP A 470 26.58 6.50 -26.70
C ASP A 470 27.77 7.19 -26.05
N GLN A 471 28.71 6.38 -25.55
CA GLN A 471 29.86 6.88 -24.78
C GLN A 471 30.99 7.43 -25.61
N GLU A 472 30.99 7.17 -26.92
CA GLU A 472 32.04 7.57 -27.87
C GLU A 472 31.65 8.75 -28.76
N ALA A 473 30.36 9.12 -28.79
CA ALA A 473 29.90 10.25 -29.62
C ALA A 473 29.89 11.55 -28.82
N ALA A 474 30.75 12.47 -29.17
CA ALA A 474 30.63 13.88 -28.77
C ALA A 474 29.87 14.65 -29.88
N PRO A 475 28.76 15.37 -29.58
CA PRO A 475 28.22 15.68 -28.25
C PRO A 475 27.33 14.57 -27.68
N CYS A 476 27.31 14.48 -26.33
CA CYS A 476 26.43 13.61 -25.59
C CYS A 476 24.95 13.87 -25.94
N HIS A 477 24.28 12.86 -26.45
CA HIS A 477 22.84 12.91 -26.64
C HIS A 477 22.19 12.39 -25.33
N ILE A 478 21.62 13.32 -24.55
CA ILE A 478 20.85 12.93 -23.36
C ILE A 478 19.68 12.06 -23.81
N VAL A 479 19.55 10.90 -23.16
CA VAL A 479 18.45 9.98 -23.44
C VAL A 479 17.13 10.69 -23.15
N PRO A 480 16.21 10.81 -24.14
CA PRO A 480 14.94 11.50 -23.92
C PRO A 480 14.19 10.92 -22.74
N HIS A 481 13.59 11.76 -21.92
CA HIS A 481 12.81 11.40 -20.72
C HIS A 481 11.75 10.33 -20.95
N GLU A 482 11.21 10.22 -22.16
CA GLU A 482 10.21 9.22 -22.53
C GLU A 482 10.72 7.78 -22.44
N ARG A 483 12.03 7.56 -22.47
CA ARG A 483 12.65 6.22 -22.45
C ARG A 483 13.24 5.81 -21.11
N LYS A 484 13.67 6.78 -20.28
CA LYS A 484 14.25 6.48 -18.96
C LYS A 484 13.68 7.46 -17.92
N PHE A 485 13.08 6.94 -16.86
CA PHE A 485 12.64 7.75 -15.74
C PHE A 485 13.87 8.31 -15.02
N SER A 486 14.09 9.61 -15.09
CA SER A 486 15.10 10.31 -14.29
C SER A 486 14.44 11.15 -13.20
N ARG A 487 15.03 11.15 -12.02
CA ARG A 487 14.59 11.96 -10.88
C ARG A 487 15.21 13.36 -10.88
N PHE A 488 16.09 13.65 -11.81
CA PHE A 488 16.67 14.97 -12.05
C PHE A 488 16.10 15.61 -13.31
N THR A 489 16.19 16.94 -13.41
CA THR A 489 15.90 17.66 -14.66
C THR A 489 17.06 17.52 -15.65
N ASP A 490 16.78 17.70 -16.95
CA ASP A 490 17.80 17.59 -17.99
C ASP A 490 18.93 18.59 -17.78
N ASP A 491 18.64 19.81 -17.31
CA ASP A 491 19.67 20.85 -17.05
C ASP A 491 20.64 20.41 -15.95
N ILE A 492 20.14 19.72 -14.90
CA ILE A 492 20.99 19.14 -13.84
C ILE A 492 21.87 18.03 -14.43
N LEU A 493 21.29 17.15 -15.27
CA LEU A 493 22.06 16.09 -15.93
C LEU A 493 23.13 16.66 -16.88
N TYR A 494 22.83 17.71 -17.65
CA TYR A 494 23.82 18.42 -18.49
C TYR A 494 24.94 19.04 -17.67
N ALA A 495 24.63 19.59 -16.49
CA ALA A 495 25.64 20.11 -15.59
C ALA A 495 26.56 18.99 -15.07
N VAL A 496 26.01 17.85 -14.71
CA VAL A 496 26.82 16.68 -14.30
C VAL A 496 27.71 16.23 -15.44
N ASP A 497 27.20 16.04 -16.65
CA ASP A 497 28.00 15.64 -17.81
C ASP A 497 29.14 16.65 -18.11
N ARG A 498 28.85 17.94 -17.98
CA ARG A 498 29.83 19.02 -18.29
C ARG A 498 30.98 19.06 -17.28
N TYR A 499 30.72 18.92 -15.98
CA TYR A 499 31.70 19.18 -14.92
C TYR A 499 32.25 17.91 -14.26
N TYR A 500 31.64 16.75 -14.53
CA TYR A 500 32.01 15.45 -13.96
C TYR A 500 32.35 14.47 -15.09
N ARG A 501 33.16 13.47 -14.74
CA ARG A 501 33.49 12.33 -15.61
C ARG A 501 33.07 11.04 -14.96
N ILE A 502 32.77 10.04 -15.76
CA ILE A 502 32.48 8.69 -15.27
C ILE A 502 33.75 8.12 -14.63
N ALA A 503 33.63 7.69 -13.38
CA ALA A 503 34.68 6.99 -12.66
C ALA A 503 34.40 5.49 -12.60
N TRP A 504 33.11 5.12 -12.49
CA TRP A 504 32.73 3.71 -12.37
C TRP A 504 31.29 3.50 -12.86
N ARG A 505 31.07 2.37 -13.53
CA ARG A 505 29.75 1.84 -13.85
C ARG A 505 29.56 0.54 -13.11
N SER A 506 28.46 0.43 -12.38
CA SER A 506 28.03 -0.78 -11.71
C SER A 506 26.72 -1.31 -12.31
N GLN A 507 26.20 -2.38 -11.73
CA GLN A 507 24.92 -2.94 -12.11
C GLN A 507 23.74 -1.98 -11.78
N ASP A 508 23.86 -1.21 -10.68
CA ASP A 508 22.77 -0.39 -10.13
C ASP A 508 22.93 1.10 -10.41
N GLY A 509 24.04 1.50 -11.10
CA GLY A 509 24.21 2.89 -11.46
C GLY A 509 25.57 3.29 -11.99
N THR A 510 25.67 4.56 -12.36
CA THR A 510 26.88 5.20 -12.85
C THR A 510 27.34 6.24 -11.85
N PHE A 511 28.63 6.20 -11.54
CA PHE A 511 29.29 7.07 -10.57
C PHE A 511 30.19 8.07 -11.28
N TYR A 512 29.92 9.33 -11.04
CA TYR A 512 30.64 10.46 -11.62
C TYR A 512 31.50 11.13 -10.55
N VAL A 513 32.72 11.55 -10.92
CA VAL A 513 33.64 12.32 -10.07
C VAL A 513 34.02 13.61 -10.80
N PRO A 514 34.46 14.67 -10.10
CA PRO A 514 34.91 15.92 -10.72
C PRO A 514 35.95 15.70 -11.84
N LYS A 515 35.80 16.44 -12.94
CA LYS A 515 36.79 16.47 -14.04
C LYS A 515 38.07 17.16 -13.62
#